data_7234f242ef60f6a990dcdf732d789fc0
#
_entry.id   7234f242ef60f6a990dcdf732d789fc0
#
_cell.length_a   1.000
_cell.length_b   1.000
_cell.length_c   1.000
_cell.angle_alpha   90.00
_cell.angle_beta   90.00
_cell.angle_gamma   90.00
#
_symmetry.space_group_name_H-M   'P 1'
#
loop_
_entity.id
_entity.type
_entity.pdbx_description
1 polymer ?
#
loop_
_entity_poly.entity_id
_entity_poly.type
_entity_poly.pdbx_seq_one_letter_code
_entity_poly.pdbx_strand_id
1 'polypeptide(L)'
;VEIYMSKKSWLLTLCMGAMWGSSFLFIEILLKTLHPFMIVFLRAGVALIGILLFLVYKKIKLPTSKDVWLKLMILGILANALPFSLITSGQETISAGLASILNACAAFFGVILSATFLSEEKFAINRLIGVIIGISGIVITIGYENILSIDIDNRGQYLVILATFFYALSANWAKIKLNTVDPAIS
;
A
#
# COMPACT_ATOMS: atom_id res chain seq x y z
N VAL A 1 -11.37 -17.71 -19.90
CA VAL A 1 -12.08 -18.09 -18.67
C VAL A 1 -12.51 -16.79 -18.00
N GLU A 2 -13.81 -16.47 -18.05
CA GLU A 2 -14.36 -15.35 -17.29
C GLU A 2 -14.28 -15.69 -15.80
N ILE A 3 -13.38 -15.00 -15.07
CA ILE A 3 -13.26 -15.16 -13.63
C ILE A 3 -14.34 -14.29 -12.98
N TYR A 4 -15.51 -14.85 -12.76
CA TYR A 4 -16.53 -14.18 -11.96
C TYR A 4 -16.11 -14.17 -10.49
N MET A 5 -15.91 -12.99 -9.94
CA MET A 5 -15.66 -12.83 -8.50
C MET A 5 -16.88 -13.26 -7.69
N SER A 6 -16.69 -14.09 -6.67
CA SER A 6 -17.77 -14.50 -5.78
C SER A 6 -18.28 -13.29 -4.97
N LYS A 7 -19.55 -13.35 -4.51
CA LYS A 7 -20.12 -12.32 -3.62
C LYS A 7 -19.25 -12.11 -2.35
N LYS A 8 -18.66 -13.19 -1.82
CA LYS A 8 -17.74 -13.15 -0.68
C LYS A 8 -16.47 -12.39 -1.02
N SER A 9 -15.90 -12.61 -2.20
CA SER A 9 -14.69 -11.89 -2.66
C SER A 9 -14.97 -10.40 -2.84
N TRP A 10 -16.13 -10.03 -3.38
CA TRP A 10 -16.57 -8.64 -3.48
C TRP A 10 -16.69 -7.98 -2.11
N LEU A 11 -17.36 -8.65 -1.16
CA LEU A 11 -17.50 -8.13 0.20
C LEU A 11 -16.14 -7.90 0.88
N LEU A 12 -15.25 -8.89 0.78
CA LEU A 12 -13.90 -8.76 1.35
C LEU A 12 -13.11 -7.61 0.71
N THR A 13 -13.19 -7.44 -0.60
CA THR A 13 -12.52 -6.33 -1.31
C THR A 13 -13.06 -4.98 -0.86
N LEU A 14 -14.38 -4.84 -0.71
CA LEU A 14 -15.00 -3.62 -0.22
C LEU A 14 -14.61 -3.31 1.23
N CYS A 15 -14.60 -4.33 2.11
CA CYS A 15 -14.15 -4.16 3.50
C CYS A 15 -12.67 -3.73 3.56
N MET A 16 -11.80 -4.38 2.79
CA MET A 16 -10.39 -3.99 2.71
C MET A 16 -10.21 -2.56 2.19
N GLY A 17 -10.95 -2.18 1.14
CA GLY A 17 -10.92 -0.83 0.59
C GLY A 17 -11.38 0.22 1.60
N ALA A 18 -12.45 -0.05 2.34
CA ALA A 18 -12.94 0.84 3.39
C ALA A 18 -11.93 0.99 4.54
N MET A 19 -11.34 -0.12 5.01
CA MET A 19 -10.31 -0.11 6.06
C MET A 19 -9.05 0.63 5.60
N TRP A 20 -8.62 0.42 4.37
CA TRP A 20 -7.43 1.08 3.84
C TRP A 20 -7.67 2.57 3.61
N GLY A 21 -8.80 2.92 2.98
CA GLY A 21 -9.17 4.32 2.71
C GLY A 21 -9.34 5.14 3.98
N SER A 22 -9.99 4.59 5.02
CA SER A 22 -10.15 5.27 6.32
C SER A 22 -8.82 5.54 7.03
N SER A 23 -7.76 4.81 6.70
CA SER A 23 -6.46 4.98 7.33
C SER A 23 -5.85 6.37 7.07
N PHE A 24 -6.10 6.99 5.90
CA PHE A 24 -5.64 8.36 5.62
C PHE A 24 -6.29 9.39 6.54
N LEU A 25 -7.60 9.24 6.79
CA LEU A 25 -8.34 10.09 7.70
C LEU A 25 -7.85 9.93 9.15
N PHE A 26 -7.62 8.70 9.60
CA PHE A 26 -7.09 8.46 10.95
C PHE A 26 -5.68 9.02 11.11
N ILE A 27 -4.81 8.93 10.11
CA ILE A 27 -3.48 9.54 10.14
C ILE A 27 -3.61 11.06 10.30
N GLU A 28 -4.47 11.73 9.53
CA GLU A 28 -4.69 13.17 9.62
C GLU A 28 -5.17 13.61 11.01
N ILE A 29 -6.05 12.81 11.63
CA ILE A 29 -6.51 13.07 13.00
C ILE A 29 -5.37 12.90 14.02
N LEU A 30 -4.59 11.82 13.90
CA LEU A 30 -3.51 11.50 14.81
C LEU A 30 -2.34 12.48 14.70
N LEU A 31 -2.07 13.04 13.53
CA LEU A 31 -1.03 14.04 13.30
C LEU A 31 -1.29 15.36 14.07
N LYS A 32 -2.51 15.60 14.54
CA LYS A 32 -2.81 16.75 15.40
C LYS A 32 -2.14 16.65 16.79
N THR A 33 -1.78 15.44 17.22
CA THR A 33 -1.27 15.19 18.58
C THR A 33 0.00 14.34 18.61
N LEU A 34 0.28 13.58 17.56
CA LEU A 34 1.39 12.62 17.53
C LEU A 34 2.34 12.93 16.38
N HIS A 35 3.62 12.72 16.63
CA HIS A 35 4.65 12.80 15.59
C HIS A 35 4.51 11.63 14.57
N PRO A 36 4.78 11.83 13.27
CA PRO A 36 4.65 10.80 12.22
C PRO A 36 5.23 9.42 12.59
N PHE A 37 6.47 9.40 13.06
CA PHE A 37 7.12 8.14 13.44
C PHE A 37 6.45 7.42 14.61
N MET A 38 5.83 8.16 15.55
CA MET A 38 5.08 7.54 16.64
C MET A 38 3.82 6.84 16.11
N ILE A 39 3.13 7.46 15.15
CA ILE A 39 1.94 6.87 14.50
C ILE A 39 2.33 5.57 13.81
N VAL A 40 3.42 5.57 13.04
CA VAL A 40 3.92 4.37 12.33
C VAL A 40 4.33 3.28 13.31
N PHE A 41 5.03 3.64 14.39
CA PHE A 41 5.46 2.71 15.44
C PHE A 41 4.27 2.05 16.13
N LEU A 42 3.29 2.83 16.56
CA LEU A 42 2.09 2.31 17.23
C LEU A 42 1.28 1.41 16.30
N ARG A 43 1.09 1.82 15.05
CA ARG A 43 0.41 1.02 14.02
C ARG A 43 1.11 -0.32 13.80
N ALA A 44 2.43 -0.30 13.62
CA ALA A 44 3.22 -1.52 13.42
C ALA A 44 3.18 -2.42 14.67
N GLY A 45 3.26 -1.85 15.87
CA GLY A 45 3.19 -2.58 17.12
C GLY A 45 1.85 -3.29 17.33
N VAL A 46 0.74 -2.58 17.11
CA VAL A 46 -0.61 -3.17 17.20
C VAL A 46 -0.80 -4.28 16.16
N ALA A 47 -0.36 -4.04 14.91
CA ALA A 47 -0.42 -5.03 13.84
C ALA A 47 0.41 -6.28 14.18
N LEU A 48 1.62 -6.11 14.72
CA LEU A 48 2.48 -7.20 15.14
C LEU A 48 1.81 -8.08 16.19
N ILE A 49 1.20 -7.47 17.23
CA ILE A 49 0.47 -8.21 18.27
C ILE A 49 -0.67 -9.02 17.64
N GLY A 50 -1.47 -8.39 16.77
CA GLY A 50 -2.58 -9.06 16.08
C GLY A 50 -2.12 -10.25 15.23
N ILE A 51 -1.04 -10.07 14.46
CA ILE A 51 -0.47 -11.13 13.63
C ILE A 51 0.08 -12.28 14.50
N LEU A 52 0.81 -11.98 15.58
CA LEU A 52 1.34 -13.00 16.46
C LEU A 52 0.21 -13.83 17.11
N LEU A 53 -0.86 -13.19 17.58
CA LEU A 53 -2.04 -13.88 18.11
C LEU A 53 -2.70 -14.77 17.06
N PHE A 54 -2.81 -14.29 15.81
CA PHE A 54 -3.35 -15.07 14.70
C PHE A 54 -2.48 -16.28 14.38
N LEU A 55 -1.16 -16.13 14.30
CA LEU A 55 -0.22 -17.22 14.03
C LEU A 55 -0.30 -18.31 15.13
N VAL A 56 -0.36 -17.89 16.41
CA VAL A 56 -0.53 -18.82 17.53
C VAL A 56 -1.88 -19.55 17.43
N TYR A 57 -2.97 -18.82 17.18
CA TYR A 57 -4.30 -19.41 17.04
C TYR A 57 -4.37 -20.42 15.90
N LYS A 58 -3.78 -20.11 14.75
CA LYS A 58 -3.74 -20.99 13.59
C LYS A 58 -2.66 -22.06 13.65
N LYS A 59 -1.80 -22.04 14.68
CA LYS A 59 -0.65 -22.96 14.85
C LYS A 59 0.30 -22.92 13.64
N ILE A 60 0.44 -21.76 12.98
CA ILE A 60 1.34 -21.57 11.86
C ILE A 60 2.76 -21.44 12.39
N LYS A 61 3.67 -22.29 11.87
CA LYS A 61 5.08 -22.28 12.28
C LYS A 61 5.83 -21.19 11.52
N LEU A 62 6.59 -20.41 12.25
CA LEU A 62 7.49 -19.42 11.65
C LEU A 62 8.63 -20.12 10.89
N PRO A 63 9.13 -19.52 9.80
CA PRO A 63 10.24 -20.08 9.04
C PRO A 63 11.51 -20.10 9.88
N THR A 64 12.30 -21.16 9.75
CA THR A 64 13.58 -21.33 10.46
C THR A 64 14.77 -20.83 9.64
N SER A 65 14.61 -20.62 8.34
CA SER A 65 15.66 -20.21 7.45
C SER A 65 16.00 -18.72 7.59
N LYS A 66 17.26 -18.40 7.81
CA LYS A 66 17.75 -17.00 7.85
C LYS A 66 17.56 -16.27 6.52
N ASP A 67 17.65 -16.97 5.39
CA ASP A 67 17.42 -16.41 4.07
C ASP A 67 15.97 -15.93 3.90
N VAL A 68 14.99 -16.71 4.38
CA VAL A 68 13.59 -16.32 4.37
C VAL A 68 13.37 -15.09 5.25
N TRP A 69 13.97 -15.03 6.43
CA TRP A 69 13.88 -13.88 7.32
C TRP A 69 14.44 -12.60 6.71
N LEU A 70 15.57 -12.70 6.01
CA LEU A 70 16.16 -11.57 5.29
C LEU A 70 15.21 -11.05 4.20
N LYS A 71 14.60 -11.96 3.42
CA LYS A 71 13.62 -11.59 2.38
C LYS A 71 12.37 -10.94 2.97
N LEU A 72 11.86 -11.46 4.10
CA LEU A 72 10.73 -10.89 4.82
C LEU A 72 11.06 -9.52 5.44
N MET A 73 12.27 -9.34 5.96
CA MET A 73 12.73 -8.05 6.47
C MET A 73 12.75 -6.99 5.36
N ILE A 74 13.30 -7.33 4.19
CA ILE A 74 13.29 -6.43 3.03
C ILE A 74 11.84 -6.10 2.62
N LEU A 75 10.95 -7.11 2.57
CA LEU A 75 9.53 -6.88 2.30
C LEU A 75 8.91 -5.95 3.33
N GLY A 76 9.16 -6.17 4.61
CA GLY A 76 8.64 -5.32 5.70
C GLY A 76 9.11 -3.87 5.59
N ILE A 77 10.36 -3.64 5.20
CA ILE A 77 10.87 -2.29 4.95
C ILE A 77 10.16 -1.66 3.74
N LEU A 78 10.09 -2.38 2.62
CA LEU A 78 9.53 -1.86 1.37
C LEU A 78 8.01 -1.72 1.39
N ALA A 79 7.29 -2.59 2.09
CA ALA A 79 5.83 -2.61 2.11
C ALA A 79 5.22 -1.85 3.30
N ASN A 80 5.98 -1.64 4.37
CA ASN A 80 5.46 -1.05 5.60
C ASN A 80 6.31 0.12 6.09
N ALA A 81 7.55 -0.11 6.53
CA ALA A 81 8.34 0.90 7.22
C ALA A 81 8.54 2.18 6.38
N LEU A 82 9.04 2.03 5.15
CA LEU A 82 9.27 3.18 4.26
C LEU A 82 7.95 3.83 3.80
N PRO A 83 6.99 3.10 3.19
CA PRO A 83 5.78 3.75 2.67
C PRO A 83 4.96 4.44 3.75
N PHE A 84 4.73 3.80 4.89
CA PHE A 84 3.94 4.44 5.95
C PHE A 84 4.64 5.64 6.56
N SER A 85 5.97 5.59 6.74
CA SER A 85 6.71 6.77 7.20
C SER A 85 6.60 7.93 6.21
N LEU A 86 6.74 7.64 4.92
CA LEU A 86 6.64 8.65 3.86
C LEU A 86 5.23 9.23 3.74
N ILE A 87 4.18 8.39 3.76
CA ILE A 87 2.78 8.84 3.71
C ILE A 87 2.45 9.68 4.94
N THR A 88 2.79 9.20 6.14
CA THR A 88 2.46 9.90 7.37
C THR A 88 3.21 11.24 7.46
N SER A 89 4.49 11.28 7.08
CA SER A 89 5.24 12.55 7.00
C SER A 89 4.71 13.46 5.88
N GLY A 90 4.27 12.89 4.76
CA GLY A 90 3.62 13.66 3.69
C GLY A 90 2.34 14.34 4.16
N GLN A 91 1.52 13.65 4.93
CA GLN A 91 0.26 14.18 5.46
C GLN A 91 0.44 15.26 6.54
N GLU A 92 1.65 15.60 6.97
CA GLU A 92 1.90 16.81 7.75
C GLU A 92 1.63 18.09 6.96
N THR A 93 1.73 18.03 5.63
CA THR A 93 1.63 19.20 4.75
C THR A 93 0.53 19.09 3.68
N ILE A 94 -0.08 17.92 3.51
CA ILE A 94 -1.18 17.71 2.57
C ILE A 94 -2.37 17.04 3.25
N SER A 95 -3.58 17.26 2.71
CA SER A 95 -4.81 16.64 3.23
C SER A 95 -4.86 15.12 2.99
N ALA A 96 -5.66 14.41 3.81
CA ALA A 96 -5.95 12.99 3.60
C ALA A 96 -6.54 12.71 2.21
N GLY A 97 -7.37 13.62 1.70
CA GLY A 97 -7.94 13.53 0.36
C GLY A 97 -6.86 13.51 -0.72
N LEU A 98 -5.96 14.50 -0.71
CA LEU A 98 -4.86 14.56 -1.68
C LEU A 98 -3.90 13.37 -1.53
N ALA A 99 -3.56 12.98 -0.30
CA ALA A 99 -2.71 11.82 -0.05
C ALA A 99 -3.32 10.54 -0.62
N SER A 100 -4.64 10.34 -0.50
CA SER A 100 -5.33 9.16 -1.06
C SER A 100 -5.34 9.15 -2.60
N ILE A 101 -5.51 10.32 -3.24
CA ILE A 101 -5.38 10.46 -4.72
C ILE A 101 -3.97 10.07 -5.16
N LEU A 102 -2.95 10.67 -4.54
CA LEU A 102 -1.56 10.39 -4.88
C LEU A 102 -1.19 8.93 -4.61
N ASN A 103 -1.76 8.32 -3.56
CA ASN A 103 -1.54 6.90 -3.27
C ASN A 103 -2.08 5.97 -4.36
N ALA A 104 -3.08 6.37 -5.14
CA ALA A 104 -3.57 5.59 -6.27
C ALA A 104 -2.50 5.41 -7.38
N CYS A 105 -1.45 6.24 -7.40
CA CYS A 105 -0.29 6.05 -8.28
C CYS A 105 0.44 4.71 -8.03
N ALA A 106 0.21 4.03 -6.89
CA ALA A 106 0.74 2.69 -6.65
C ALA A 106 0.32 1.69 -7.74
N ALA A 107 -0.89 1.81 -8.26
CA ALA A 107 -1.36 0.96 -9.36
C ALA A 107 -0.60 1.27 -10.67
N PHE A 108 -0.29 2.54 -10.94
CA PHE A 108 0.50 2.96 -12.10
C PHE A 108 1.93 2.39 -12.03
N PHE A 109 2.63 2.60 -10.92
CA PHE A 109 3.96 2.02 -10.73
C PHE A 109 3.91 0.49 -10.73
N GLY A 110 2.83 -0.12 -10.20
CA GLY A 110 2.62 -1.56 -10.23
C GLY A 110 2.62 -2.12 -11.65
N VAL A 111 1.89 -1.49 -12.57
CA VAL A 111 1.85 -1.91 -14.00
C VAL A 111 3.24 -1.78 -14.65
N ILE A 112 3.94 -0.67 -14.41
CA ILE A 112 5.26 -0.43 -15.01
C ILE A 112 6.29 -1.42 -14.45
N LEU A 113 6.38 -1.56 -13.12
CA LEU A 113 7.39 -2.41 -12.51
C LEU A 113 7.12 -3.89 -12.75
N SER A 114 5.84 -4.33 -12.76
CA SER A 114 5.54 -5.73 -13.09
C SER A 114 5.92 -6.08 -14.52
N ALA A 115 5.68 -5.20 -15.48
CA ALA A 115 6.10 -5.41 -16.86
C ALA A 115 7.63 -5.43 -17.03
N THR A 116 8.37 -4.77 -16.15
CA THR A 116 9.84 -4.69 -16.19
C THR A 116 10.49 -5.89 -15.49
N PHE A 117 9.97 -6.28 -14.32
CA PHE A 117 10.59 -7.29 -13.47
C PHE A 117 10.04 -8.70 -13.64
N LEU A 118 8.82 -8.84 -14.19
CA LEU A 118 8.16 -10.13 -14.37
C LEU A 118 8.10 -10.47 -15.86
N SER A 119 8.94 -11.39 -16.32
CA SER A 119 9.02 -11.80 -17.72
C SER A 119 7.71 -12.35 -18.29
N GLU A 120 6.83 -12.86 -17.43
CA GLU A 120 5.53 -13.39 -17.80
C GLU A 120 4.44 -12.32 -17.93
N GLU A 121 4.64 -11.12 -17.35
CA GLU A 121 3.70 -10.02 -17.40
C GLU A 121 4.13 -8.99 -18.45
N LYS A 122 3.63 -9.17 -19.68
CA LYS A 122 3.83 -8.15 -20.73
C LYS A 122 3.11 -6.87 -20.37
N PHE A 123 3.71 -5.74 -20.76
CA PHE A 123 3.06 -4.43 -20.68
C PHE A 123 1.73 -4.48 -21.45
N ALA A 124 0.62 -4.34 -20.72
CA ALA A 124 -0.70 -4.37 -21.30
C ALA A 124 -1.32 -2.97 -21.23
N ILE A 125 -1.50 -2.35 -22.38
CA ILE A 125 -2.10 -1.02 -22.50
C ILE A 125 -3.47 -0.95 -21.82
N ASN A 126 -4.25 -2.05 -21.84
CA ASN A 126 -5.56 -2.14 -21.19
C ASN A 126 -5.46 -1.98 -19.66
N ARG A 127 -4.37 -2.47 -19.03
CA ARG A 127 -4.13 -2.26 -17.58
C ARG A 127 -3.84 -0.79 -17.29
N LEU A 128 -3.05 -0.14 -18.12
CA LEU A 128 -2.74 1.29 -17.98
C LEU A 128 -4.01 2.14 -18.15
N ILE A 129 -4.83 1.86 -19.15
CA ILE A 129 -6.12 2.54 -19.37
C ILE A 129 -7.02 2.35 -18.13
N GLY A 130 -7.10 1.13 -17.59
CA GLY A 130 -7.87 0.85 -16.37
C GLY A 130 -7.40 1.67 -15.17
N VAL A 131 -6.09 1.82 -14.99
CA VAL A 131 -5.50 2.65 -13.92
C VAL A 131 -5.85 4.12 -14.11
N ILE A 132 -5.74 4.66 -15.33
CA ILE A 132 -6.08 6.05 -15.63
C ILE A 132 -7.56 6.31 -15.35
N ILE A 133 -8.46 5.42 -15.79
CA ILE A 133 -9.90 5.53 -15.51
C ILE A 133 -10.15 5.48 -14.00
N GLY A 134 -9.50 4.57 -13.28
CA GLY A 134 -9.62 4.45 -11.82
C GLY A 134 -9.17 5.72 -11.09
N ILE A 135 -8.03 6.28 -11.44
CA ILE A 135 -7.53 7.55 -10.87
C ILE A 135 -8.51 8.70 -11.18
N SER A 136 -9.01 8.78 -12.42
CA SER A 136 -9.99 9.80 -12.79
C SER A 136 -11.28 9.68 -11.95
N GLY A 137 -11.74 8.45 -11.68
CA GLY A 137 -12.88 8.21 -10.79
C GLY A 137 -12.63 8.68 -9.36
N ILE A 138 -11.45 8.43 -8.80
CA ILE A 138 -11.06 8.90 -7.47
C ILE A 138 -11.06 10.43 -7.41
N VAL A 139 -10.46 11.06 -8.41
CA VAL A 139 -10.41 12.52 -8.55
C VAL A 139 -11.81 13.15 -8.55
N ILE A 140 -12.74 12.59 -9.33
CA ILE A 140 -14.13 13.06 -9.40
C ILE A 140 -14.83 12.89 -8.04
N THR A 141 -14.60 11.76 -7.37
CA THR A 141 -15.26 11.43 -6.09
C THR A 141 -14.78 12.33 -4.94
N ILE A 142 -13.49 12.62 -4.87
CA ILE A 142 -12.89 13.44 -3.78
C ILE A 142 -13.07 14.95 -4.06
N GLY A 143 -13.36 15.30 -5.29
CA GLY A 143 -13.54 16.68 -5.74
C GLY A 143 -12.28 17.29 -6.35
N TYR A 144 -12.48 18.11 -7.36
CA TYR A 144 -11.40 18.78 -8.10
C TYR A 144 -10.60 19.77 -7.25
N GLU A 145 -11.18 20.26 -6.14
CA GLU A 145 -10.52 21.18 -5.22
C GLU A 145 -9.23 20.59 -4.62
N ASN A 146 -9.19 19.27 -4.40
CA ASN A 146 -7.98 18.59 -3.96
C ASN A 146 -6.90 18.52 -5.04
N ILE A 147 -7.25 18.65 -6.31
CA ILE A 147 -6.27 18.76 -7.39
C ILE A 147 -5.73 20.19 -7.46
N LEU A 148 -6.59 21.18 -7.26
CA LEU A 148 -6.16 22.59 -7.24
C LEU A 148 -5.22 22.88 -6.07
N SER A 149 -5.21 22.04 -5.03
CA SER A 149 -4.27 22.11 -3.92
C SER A 149 -2.90 21.47 -4.23
N ILE A 150 -2.69 20.98 -5.46
CA ILE A 150 -1.38 20.50 -5.88
C ILE A 150 -0.43 21.69 -5.97
N ASP A 151 0.52 21.68 -5.05
CA ASP A 151 1.61 22.65 -5.01
C ASP A 151 2.92 21.92 -5.32
N ILE A 152 3.53 22.28 -6.44
CA ILE A 152 4.77 21.63 -6.93
C ILE A 152 5.90 21.76 -5.89
N ASP A 153 5.89 22.80 -5.07
CA ASP A 153 6.89 23.01 -4.03
C ASP A 153 6.60 22.21 -2.75
N ASN A 154 5.41 21.61 -2.64
CA ASN A 154 5.02 20.86 -1.44
C ASN A 154 5.68 19.48 -1.36
N ARG A 155 6.65 19.36 -0.47
CA ARG A 155 7.42 18.12 -0.24
C ARG A 155 6.55 16.92 0.12
N GLY A 156 5.40 17.13 0.78
CA GLY A 156 4.48 16.05 1.19
C GLY A 156 3.95 15.25 0.02
N GLN A 157 3.70 15.90 -1.12
CA GLN A 157 3.22 15.20 -2.32
C GLN A 157 4.26 14.24 -2.87
N TYR A 158 5.53 14.67 -2.94
CA TYR A 158 6.63 13.80 -3.40
C TYR A 158 6.85 12.61 -2.46
N LEU A 159 6.70 12.82 -1.14
CA LEU A 159 6.82 11.75 -0.17
C LEU A 159 5.75 10.67 -0.40
N VAL A 160 4.49 11.07 -0.63
CA VAL A 160 3.42 10.11 -0.91
C VAL A 160 3.64 9.39 -2.25
N ILE A 161 4.04 10.11 -3.30
CA ILE A 161 4.35 9.48 -4.60
C ILE A 161 5.51 8.48 -4.44
N LEU A 162 6.57 8.82 -3.71
CA LEU A 162 7.68 7.92 -3.43
C LEU A 162 7.24 6.68 -2.65
N ALA A 163 6.32 6.85 -1.71
CA ALA A 163 5.74 5.71 -0.97
C ALA A 163 5.04 4.73 -1.91
N THR A 164 4.31 5.23 -2.91
CA THR A 164 3.60 4.37 -3.89
C THR A 164 4.56 3.59 -4.77
N PHE A 165 5.71 4.17 -5.11
CA PHE A 165 6.76 3.44 -5.81
C PHE A 165 7.30 2.26 -4.96
N PHE A 166 7.53 2.47 -3.65
CA PHE A 166 7.95 1.40 -2.76
C PHE A 166 6.89 0.31 -2.60
N TYR A 167 5.60 0.65 -2.56
CA TYR A 167 4.53 -0.34 -2.58
C TYR A 167 4.58 -1.22 -3.82
N ALA A 168 4.72 -0.62 -5.00
CA ALA A 168 4.82 -1.36 -6.24
C ALA A 168 6.08 -2.25 -6.28
N LEU A 169 7.21 -1.74 -5.77
CA LEU A 169 8.45 -2.50 -5.66
C LEU A 169 8.30 -3.69 -4.68
N SER A 170 7.65 -3.48 -3.54
CA SER A 170 7.41 -4.53 -2.55
C SER A 170 6.55 -5.67 -3.10
N ALA A 171 5.51 -5.36 -3.87
CA ALA A 171 4.65 -6.35 -4.51
C ALA A 171 5.44 -7.24 -5.49
N ASN A 172 6.31 -6.63 -6.30
CA ASN A 172 7.20 -7.37 -7.21
C ASN A 172 8.24 -8.19 -6.43
N TRP A 173 8.82 -7.62 -5.37
CA TRP A 173 9.74 -8.36 -4.49
C TRP A 173 9.09 -9.61 -3.90
N ALA A 174 7.88 -9.47 -3.32
CA ALA A 174 7.15 -10.58 -2.74
C ALA A 174 6.91 -11.69 -3.79
N LYS A 175 6.45 -11.32 -4.98
CA LYS A 175 6.16 -12.26 -6.07
C LYS A 175 7.42 -13.01 -6.55
N ILE A 176 8.57 -12.33 -6.61
CA ILE A 176 9.83 -12.95 -7.11
C ILE A 176 10.54 -13.76 -6.02
N LYS A 177 10.57 -13.25 -4.78
CA LYS A 177 11.45 -13.81 -3.74
C LYS A 177 10.73 -14.60 -2.66
N LEU A 178 9.41 -14.48 -2.54
CA LEU A 178 8.60 -15.10 -1.49
C LEU A 178 7.46 -15.97 -2.03
N ASN A 179 7.48 -16.31 -3.31
CA ASN A 179 6.45 -17.14 -3.97
C ASN A 179 6.28 -18.55 -3.36
N THR A 180 7.27 -19.03 -2.63
CA THR A 180 7.26 -20.33 -1.94
C THR A 180 6.95 -20.22 -0.44
N VAL A 181 6.82 -19.02 0.09
CA VAL A 181 6.52 -18.77 1.52
C VAL A 181 5.01 -18.69 1.69
N ASP A 182 4.51 -19.22 2.81
CA ASP A 182 3.09 -19.16 3.13
C ASP A 182 2.64 -17.69 3.17
N PRO A 183 1.58 -17.32 2.43
CA PRO A 183 1.05 -15.95 2.41
C PRO A 183 0.66 -15.40 3.80
N ALA A 184 0.38 -16.25 4.78
CA ALA A 184 0.10 -15.81 6.15
C ALA A 184 1.36 -15.33 6.90
N ILE A 185 2.55 -15.57 6.33
CA ILE A 185 3.84 -15.17 6.92
C ILE A 185 4.44 -13.98 6.17
N SER A 186 4.15 -13.85 4.86
CA SER A 186 4.61 -12.76 4.02
C SER A 186 3.58 -11.64 3.93
#